data_63b70028ef629a42fa33fc48e8f7a71b
#
_entry.id   63b70028ef629a42fa33fc48e8f7a71b
#
_cell.length_a   1.000
_cell.length_b   1.000
_cell.length_c   1.000
_cell.angle_alpha   90.00
_cell.angle_beta   90.00
_cell.angle_gamma   90.00
#
_symmetry.space_group_name_H-M   'P 1'
#
loop_
_entity.id
_entity.type
_entity.pdbx_description
1 polymer ?
#
loop_
_entity_poly.entity_id
_entity_poly.type
_entity_poly.pdbx_seq_one_letter_code
_entity_poly.pdbx_strand_id
1 'polypeptide(L)'
;FYIHVDLIAGYLNKGFEIFDFHELYKNTIEYHGYTVLSPSYDIVMLLLYKVIGCRELKKKYRDKISERFLQNRLHILKILEKVFDKNMADIICAHLDQSDFEWIIQNARCLSKHSKINAFKKRPIYTTRNVISFFKEKVYRIAVCPRKIRKMIAVEAPDGTGKTTFIDLLAVKLAECFVTDISKVHIYHFRPTLIPNLGELGERAGIMEQDKEFTKPHRGKKTNTVSSLIRIIYYTVDYILGGFVNIRKDVQFDKFTVFDRYAYDFLVDPKRSKINLPFQIRRFFCRIVPQPQITFVLNADPIVVFSRKQELTLNEIKRQMIEFNKLKDIAKGYVKLD
;
A
#
# COMPACT_ATOMS: atom_id res chain seq x y z
N PHE A 1 -19.83 12.18 6.76
CA PHE A 1 -18.64 12.56 7.53
C PHE A 1 -18.02 11.28 8.11
N TYR A 2 -16.75 11.00 7.80
CA TYR A 2 -15.99 9.94 8.47
C TYR A 2 -15.07 10.58 9.50
N ILE A 3 -15.20 10.18 10.77
CA ILE A 3 -14.28 10.55 11.83
C ILE A 3 -13.28 9.41 11.95
N HIS A 4 -12.00 9.69 11.70
CA HIS A 4 -10.93 8.74 11.92
C HIS A 4 -10.49 8.86 13.38
N VAL A 5 -10.67 7.79 14.14
CA VAL A 5 -10.23 7.71 15.54
C VAL A 5 -9.10 6.69 15.62
N ASP A 6 -7.91 7.15 16.01
CA ASP A 6 -6.78 6.29 16.32
C ASP A 6 -6.77 5.97 17.81
N LEU A 7 -6.93 4.69 18.17
CA LEU A 7 -6.77 4.21 19.54
C LEU A 7 -5.31 3.84 19.77
N ILE A 8 -4.65 4.55 20.68
CA ILE A 8 -3.23 4.36 20.98
C ILE A 8 -3.07 3.89 22.43
N ALA A 9 -2.64 2.63 22.62
CA ALA A 9 -2.37 2.04 23.93
C ALA A 9 -0.92 2.25 24.42
N GLY A 10 -0.16 3.10 23.72
CA GLY A 10 1.26 3.38 23.97
C GLY A 10 1.94 3.75 22.65
N TYR A 11 3.14 4.25 22.67
CA TYR A 11 3.89 4.56 21.46
C TYR A 11 5.05 3.59 21.24
N LEU A 12 4.85 2.67 20.27
CA LEU A 12 5.87 1.72 19.85
C LEU A 12 6.41 2.09 18.45
N ASN A 13 7.72 2.27 18.37
CA ASN A 13 8.38 2.45 17.07
C ASN A 13 9.13 1.17 16.70
N LYS A 14 8.51 0.33 15.84
CA LYS A 14 9.04 -0.97 15.37
C LYS A 14 9.43 -1.93 16.54
N GLY A 15 8.59 -2.01 17.56
CA GLY A 15 8.79 -2.84 18.73
C GLY A 15 9.56 -2.15 19.87
N PHE A 16 10.11 -0.96 19.64
CA PHE A 16 10.71 -0.15 20.70
C PHE A 16 9.62 0.70 21.36
N GLU A 17 9.36 0.44 22.65
CA GLU A 17 8.38 1.20 23.41
C GLU A 17 9.01 2.50 23.88
N ILE A 18 8.53 3.62 23.33
CA ILE A 18 8.98 4.97 23.69
C ILE A 18 8.17 5.48 24.89
N PHE A 19 6.86 5.29 24.85
CA PHE A 19 5.95 5.57 25.95
C PHE A 19 5.05 4.37 26.20
N ASP A 20 4.92 3.98 27.47
CA ASP A 20 3.93 2.99 27.88
C ASP A 20 2.56 3.64 28.12
N PHE A 21 1.53 2.79 28.21
CA PHE A 21 0.16 3.25 28.43
C PHE A 21 0.00 4.01 29.74
N HIS A 22 0.65 3.57 30.82
CA HIS A 22 0.50 4.19 32.13
C HIS A 22 1.10 5.60 32.15
N GLU A 23 2.23 5.82 31.49
CA GLU A 23 2.84 7.13 31.37
C GLU A 23 1.94 8.08 30.58
N LEU A 24 1.39 7.62 29.45
CA LEU A 24 0.48 8.44 28.64
C LEU A 24 -0.81 8.74 29.41
N TYR A 25 -1.41 7.74 30.05
CA TYR A 25 -2.66 7.90 30.79
C TYR A 25 -2.54 8.85 32.01
N LYS A 26 -1.44 8.79 32.74
CA LYS A 26 -1.16 9.72 33.84
C LYS A 26 -0.99 11.17 33.39
N ASN A 27 -0.72 11.40 32.12
CA ASN A 27 -0.48 12.72 31.54
C ASN A 27 -1.63 13.13 30.60
N THR A 28 -2.85 12.71 30.92
CA THR A 28 -4.06 13.14 30.28
C THR A 28 -4.74 14.27 31.04
N ILE A 29 -5.59 15.01 30.34
CA ILE A 29 -6.49 16.03 30.87
C ILE A 29 -7.90 15.77 30.35
N GLU A 30 -8.89 16.26 31.05
CA GLU A 30 -10.27 16.28 30.57
C GLU A 30 -10.48 17.51 29.69
N TYR A 31 -11.02 17.31 28.48
CA TYR A 31 -11.34 18.36 27.53
C TYR A 31 -12.69 18.08 26.87
N HIS A 32 -13.69 18.94 27.14
CA HIS A 32 -15.06 18.76 26.65
C HIS A 32 -15.65 17.36 26.92
N GLY A 33 -15.42 16.79 28.10
CA GLY A 33 -15.90 15.46 28.47
C GLY A 33 -15.10 14.29 27.90
N TYR A 34 -13.97 14.57 27.22
CA TYR A 34 -13.06 13.56 26.68
C TYR A 34 -11.71 13.58 27.41
N THR A 35 -11.17 12.40 27.66
CA THR A 35 -9.82 12.26 28.17
C THR A 35 -8.82 12.36 27.01
N VAL A 36 -8.00 13.39 27.00
CA VAL A 36 -7.00 13.66 25.95
C VAL A 36 -5.62 13.83 26.55
N LEU A 37 -4.57 13.65 25.75
CA LEU A 37 -3.21 13.93 26.20
C LEU A 37 -3.04 15.40 26.57
N SER A 38 -2.26 15.66 27.61
CA SER A 38 -1.87 17.02 27.96
C SER A 38 -1.14 17.70 26.79
N PRO A 39 -1.20 19.04 26.67
CA PRO A 39 -0.62 19.75 25.53
C PRO A 39 0.86 19.42 25.28
N SER A 40 1.64 19.21 26.32
CA SER A 40 3.08 18.89 26.22
C SER A 40 3.32 17.49 25.65
N TYR A 41 2.54 16.49 26.10
CA TYR A 41 2.63 15.12 25.57
C TYR A 41 2.06 15.04 24.15
N ASP A 42 0.97 15.77 23.84
CA ASP A 42 0.39 15.85 22.49
C ASP A 42 1.43 16.36 21.48
N ILE A 43 2.19 17.41 21.82
CA ILE A 43 3.27 17.94 20.95
C ILE A 43 4.40 16.92 20.74
N VAL A 44 4.89 16.29 21.82
CA VAL A 44 5.96 15.30 21.69
C VAL A 44 5.47 14.08 20.88
N MET A 45 4.24 13.60 21.10
CA MET A 45 3.66 12.52 20.32
C MET A 45 3.50 12.91 18.85
N LEU A 46 3.09 14.15 18.57
CA LEU A 46 2.98 14.66 17.21
C LEU A 46 4.35 14.70 16.49
N LEU A 47 5.40 15.16 17.18
CA LEU A 47 6.77 15.13 16.68
C LEU A 47 7.24 13.70 16.40
N LEU A 48 7.04 12.78 17.33
CA LEU A 48 7.46 11.39 17.19
C LEU A 48 6.72 10.70 16.04
N TYR A 49 5.41 10.90 15.94
CA TYR A 49 4.59 10.22 14.95
C TYR A 49 4.73 10.83 13.54
N LYS A 50 4.54 12.15 13.42
CA LYS A 50 4.55 12.81 12.10
C LYS A 50 5.94 13.06 11.57
N VAL A 51 6.86 13.56 12.39
CA VAL A 51 8.21 13.88 11.92
C VAL A 51 9.09 12.65 11.90
N ILE A 52 9.25 11.97 13.02
CA ILE A 52 10.17 10.84 13.13
C ILE A 52 9.60 9.59 12.45
N GLY A 53 8.28 9.37 12.56
CA GLY A 53 7.59 8.24 11.94
C GLY A 53 7.35 8.41 10.46
N CYS A 54 6.67 9.49 10.07
CA CYS A 54 6.24 9.74 8.69
C CYS A 54 7.21 10.58 7.87
N ARG A 55 8.14 11.29 8.50
CA ARG A 55 9.09 12.26 7.88
C ARG A 55 8.41 13.36 7.10
N GLU A 56 7.23 13.74 7.53
CA GLU A 56 6.42 14.79 6.91
C GLU A 56 5.73 15.60 8.00
N LEU A 57 5.75 16.92 7.89
CA LEU A 57 5.04 17.80 8.79
C LEU A 57 4.27 18.84 8.00
N LYS A 58 2.95 18.66 7.91
CA LYS A 58 2.05 19.60 7.23
C LYS A 58 2.03 20.93 7.98
N LYS A 59 1.83 22.04 7.27
CA LYS A 59 1.82 23.41 7.80
C LYS A 59 0.95 23.55 9.07
N LYS A 60 -0.27 23.03 9.04
CA LYS A 60 -1.19 23.06 10.20
C LYS A 60 -0.62 22.48 11.50
N TYR A 61 0.30 21.52 11.41
CA TYR A 61 0.96 20.94 12.58
C TYR A 61 2.15 21.76 13.03
N ARG A 62 2.85 22.44 12.10
CA ARG A 62 3.96 23.36 12.43
C ARG A 62 3.46 24.49 13.28
N ASP A 63 2.38 25.16 12.86
CA ASP A 63 1.77 26.27 13.58
C ASP A 63 1.33 25.84 14.99
N LYS A 64 0.66 24.70 15.11
CA LYS A 64 0.23 24.11 16.38
C LYS A 64 1.42 23.79 17.32
N ILE A 65 2.52 23.24 16.77
CA ILE A 65 3.70 22.89 17.54
C ILE A 65 4.39 24.16 18.05
N SER A 66 4.62 25.16 17.18
CA SER A 66 5.31 26.41 17.55
C SER A 66 4.58 27.14 18.66
N GLU A 67 3.26 27.33 18.54
CA GLU A 67 2.45 28.02 19.52
C GLU A 67 2.50 27.33 20.89
N ARG A 68 2.22 26.03 20.94
CA ARG A 68 2.14 25.28 22.20
C ARG A 68 3.51 24.98 22.81
N PHE A 69 4.57 24.91 21.98
CA PHE A 69 5.93 24.71 22.45
C PHE A 69 6.38 25.89 23.30
N LEU A 70 6.18 27.11 22.86
CA LEU A 70 6.54 28.32 23.60
C LEU A 70 5.88 28.37 24.98
N GLN A 71 4.62 27.97 25.05
CA GLN A 71 3.85 27.95 26.30
C GLN A 71 4.31 26.87 27.29
N ASN A 72 4.88 25.77 26.79
CA ASN A 72 5.17 24.58 27.60
C ASN A 72 6.63 24.10 27.50
N ARG A 73 7.54 24.96 27.09
CA ARG A 73 8.92 24.63 26.73
C ARG A 73 9.65 23.74 27.76
N LEU A 74 9.64 24.14 29.05
CA LEU A 74 10.33 23.39 30.12
C LEU A 74 9.73 21.98 30.29
N HIS A 75 8.43 21.84 30.17
CA HIS A 75 7.77 20.55 30.33
C HIS A 75 8.04 19.64 29.12
N ILE A 76 8.03 20.20 27.91
CA ILE A 76 8.35 19.48 26.67
C ILE A 76 9.82 19.02 26.69
N LEU A 77 10.76 19.88 27.15
CA LEU A 77 12.16 19.51 27.32
C LEU A 77 12.31 18.27 28.21
N LYS A 78 11.67 18.24 29.39
CA LYS A 78 11.71 17.09 30.29
C LYS A 78 11.15 15.81 29.67
N ILE A 79 10.13 15.92 28.82
CA ILE A 79 9.58 14.76 28.10
C ILE A 79 10.57 14.30 27.03
N LEU A 80 11.18 15.23 26.29
CA LEU A 80 12.19 14.91 25.27
C LEU A 80 13.44 14.27 25.89
N GLU A 81 13.89 14.71 27.07
CA GLU A 81 14.97 14.07 27.81
C GLU A 81 14.68 12.60 28.18
N LYS A 82 13.41 12.29 28.44
CA LYS A 82 12.98 10.90 28.62
C LYS A 82 13.05 10.09 27.32
N VAL A 83 12.69 10.69 26.19
CA VAL A 83 12.64 10.00 24.89
C VAL A 83 14.04 9.82 24.31
N PHE A 84 14.87 10.84 24.36
CA PHE A 84 16.20 10.86 23.74
C PHE A 84 17.31 10.72 24.80
N ASP A 85 17.95 11.76 25.11
CA ASP A 85 18.85 12.04 26.19
C ASP A 85 18.91 13.56 26.33
N LYS A 86 19.60 14.07 27.37
CA LYS A 86 19.64 15.49 27.64
C LYS A 86 20.21 16.29 26.48
N ASN A 87 21.34 15.86 25.90
CA ASN A 87 21.99 16.59 24.81
C ASN A 87 21.12 16.68 23.56
N MET A 88 20.48 15.56 23.19
CA MET A 88 19.60 15.55 21.99
C MET A 88 18.29 16.31 22.24
N ALA A 89 17.77 16.27 23.47
CA ALA A 89 16.59 17.04 23.86
C ALA A 89 16.87 18.56 23.78
N ASP A 90 18.01 19.01 24.22
CA ASP A 90 18.43 20.42 24.12
C ASP A 90 18.57 20.86 22.67
N ILE A 91 19.19 20.04 21.82
CA ILE A 91 19.31 20.31 20.38
C ILE A 91 17.93 20.43 19.72
N ILE A 92 17.02 19.48 19.99
CA ILE A 92 15.66 19.51 19.43
C ILE A 92 14.93 20.77 19.90
N CYS A 93 15.03 21.14 21.18
CA CYS A 93 14.41 22.35 21.71
C CYS A 93 14.98 23.61 21.06
N ALA A 94 16.29 23.70 20.83
CA ALA A 94 16.92 24.85 20.16
C ALA A 94 16.39 25.04 18.72
N HIS A 95 16.17 23.95 17.96
CA HIS A 95 15.55 24.03 16.63
C HIS A 95 14.06 24.35 16.70
N LEU A 96 13.32 23.85 17.72
CA LEU A 96 11.93 24.22 17.94
C LEU A 96 11.77 25.69 18.34
N ASP A 97 12.68 26.26 19.16
CA ASP A 97 12.72 27.69 19.52
C ASP A 97 12.81 28.57 18.24
N GLN A 98 13.54 28.10 17.22
CA GLN A 98 13.71 28.79 15.95
C GLN A 98 12.67 28.39 14.91
N SER A 99 11.71 27.53 15.24
CA SER A 99 10.73 26.92 14.31
C SER A 99 11.39 26.23 13.11
N ASP A 100 12.61 25.73 13.27
CA ASP A 100 13.37 25.01 12.25
C ASP A 100 12.94 23.53 12.17
N PHE A 101 11.77 23.33 11.61
CA PHE A 101 11.21 21.98 11.38
C PHE A 101 11.96 21.23 10.29
N GLU A 102 12.61 21.92 9.37
CA GLU A 102 13.34 21.25 8.27
C GLU A 102 14.53 20.45 8.83
N TRP A 103 15.29 21.00 9.76
CA TRP A 103 16.35 20.26 10.44
C TRP A 103 15.81 18.99 11.10
N ILE A 104 14.67 19.07 11.81
CA ILE A 104 14.08 17.94 12.52
C ILE A 104 13.65 16.86 11.50
N ILE A 105 13.06 17.24 10.35
CA ILE A 105 12.64 16.32 9.28
C ILE A 105 13.87 15.66 8.66
N GLN A 106 14.90 16.40 8.31
CA GLN A 106 16.13 15.89 7.72
C GLN A 106 16.83 14.91 8.66
N ASN A 107 16.84 15.20 9.96
CA ASN A 107 17.46 14.35 10.98
C ASN A 107 16.53 13.27 11.56
N ALA A 108 15.31 13.09 11.03
CA ALA A 108 14.32 12.15 11.56
C ALA A 108 14.85 10.70 11.67
N ARG A 109 15.76 10.28 10.79
CA ARG A 109 16.40 8.94 10.87
C ARG A 109 17.32 8.83 12.09
N CYS A 110 18.14 9.85 12.31
CA CYS A 110 19.05 9.93 13.45
C CYS A 110 18.26 9.96 14.77
N LEU A 111 17.25 10.84 14.84
CA LEU A 111 16.35 10.96 15.99
C LEU A 111 15.61 9.64 16.28
N SER A 112 15.10 8.95 15.24
CA SER A 112 14.49 7.62 15.41
C SER A 112 15.48 6.58 15.95
N LYS A 113 16.75 6.63 15.55
CA LYS A 113 17.80 5.74 16.06
C LYS A 113 18.09 6.04 17.54
N HIS A 114 18.25 7.31 17.89
CA HIS A 114 18.50 7.75 19.26
C HIS A 114 17.37 7.33 20.21
N SER A 115 16.11 7.60 19.86
CA SER A 115 14.97 7.22 20.71
C SER A 115 14.90 5.71 20.96
N LYS A 116 15.23 4.89 19.95
CA LYS A 116 15.29 3.42 20.09
C LYS A 116 16.43 2.95 20.98
N ILE A 117 17.62 3.52 20.81
CA ILE A 117 18.76 3.19 21.65
C ILE A 117 18.46 3.53 23.11
N ASN A 118 17.84 4.69 23.35
CA ASN A 118 17.47 5.09 24.71
C ASN A 118 16.39 4.18 25.30
N ALA A 119 15.36 3.82 24.53
CA ALA A 119 14.35 2.86 24.95
C ALA A 119 14.94 1.47 25.26
N PHE A 120 15.90 1.00 24.45
CA PHE A 120 16.61 -0.25 24.68
C PHE A 120 17.45 -0.20 25.97
N LYS A 121 18.21 0.89 26.19
CA LYS A 121 19.04 1.06 27.43
C LYS A 121 18.18 1.01 28.69
N LYS A 122 16.97 1.57 28.64
CA LYS A 122 16.07 1.60 29.82
C LYS A 122 15.50 0.23 30.17
N ARG A 123 15.08 -0.56 29.18
CA ARG A 123 14.38 -1.85 29.37
C ARG A 123 14.85 -2.89 28.33
N PRO A 124 16.11 -3.40 28.41
CA PRO A 124 16.71 -4.21 27.35
C PRO A 124 15.96 -5.51 27.09
N ILE A 125 15.59 -6.26 28.12
CA ILE A 125 14.90 -7.56 27.98
C ILE A 125 13.50 -7.36 27.39
N TYR A 126 12.76 -6.40 27.91
CA TYR A 126 11.41 -6.09 27.46
C TYR A 126 11.40 -5.61 26.01
N THR A 127 12.31 -4.71 25.66
CA THR A 127 12.48 -4.19 24.30
C THR A 127 12.85 -5.30 23.32
N THR A 128 13.78 -6.20 23.71
CA THR A 128 14.13 -7.36 22.86
C THR A 128 12.92 -8.25 22.59
N ARG A 129 12.12 -8.56 23.62
CA ARG A 129 10.88 -9.33 23.47
C ARG A 129 9.89 -8.66 22.51
N ASN A 130 9.67 -7.36 22.64
CA ASN A 130 8.77 -6.58 21.79
C ASN A 130 9.28 -6.49 20.35
N VAL A 131 10.57 -6.31 20.14
CA VAL A 131 11.21 -6.31 18.82
C VAL A 131 11.04 -7.69 18.14
N ILE A 132 11.29 -8.77 18.88
CA ILE A 132 11.06 -10.14 18.36
C ILE A 132 9.59 -10.34 18.02
N SER A 133 8.66 -9.91 18.87
CA SER A 133 7.22 -9.98 18.60
C SER A 133 6.82 -9.18 17.36
N PHE A 134 7.38 -7.98 17.19
CA PHE A 134 7.16 -7.15 15.99
C PHE A 134 7.67 -7.84 14.72
N PHE A 135 8.84 -8.48 14.75
CA PHE A 135 9.35 -9.25 13.62
C PHE A 135 8.53 -10.52 13.38
N LYS A 136 8.14 -11.27 14.42
CA LYS A 136 7.24 -12.42 14.30
C LYS A 136 5.90 -12.01 13.66
N GLU A 137 5.31 -10.91 14.09
CA GLU A 137 4.08 -10.38 13.50
C GLU A 137 4.28 -9.98 12.03
N LYS A 138 5.41 -9.35 11.71
CA LYS A 138 5.75 -9.05 10.31
C LYS A 138 5.89 -10.31 9.47
N VAL A 139 6.64 -11.30 9.95
CA VAL A 139 6.80 -12.59 9.26
C VAL A 139 5.45 -13.29 9.14
N TYR A 140 4.64 -13.31 10.20
CA TYR A 140 3.29 -13.86 10.18
C TYR A 140 2.40 -13.13 9.16
N ARG A 141 2.41 -11.81 9.16
CA ARG A 141 1.70 -11.01 8.15
C ARG A 141 2.20 -11.27 6.73
N ILE A 142 3.49 -11.55 6.56
CA ILE A 142 4.07 -11.95 5.29
C ILE A 142 3.61 -13.35 4.90
N ALA A 143 3.69 -14.32 5.80
CA ALA A 143 3.39 -15.71 5.53
C ALA A 143 1.87 -16.00 5.41
N VAL A 144 1.07 -15.35 6.25
CA VAL A 144 -0.37 -15.67 6.41
C VAL A 144 -1.27 -14.65 5.70
N CYS A 145 -0.80 -13.42 5.48
CA CYS A 145 -1.56 -12.29 4.91
C CYS A 145 -1.19 -11.84 3.50
N PRO A 146 -0.60 -12.63 2.60
CA PRO A 146 -0.58 -12.23 1.19
C PRO A 146 -2.01 -12.19 0.62
N ARG A 147 -2.99 -12.79 1.31
CA ARG A 147 -4.35 -13.02 0.80
C ARG A 147 -5.39 -11.93 1.11
N LYS A 148 -5.07 -10.90 1.89
CA LYS A 148 -6.04 -9.84 2.26
C LYS A 148 -5.37 -8.47 2.34
N ILE A 149 -5.07 -7.90 1.19
CA ILE A 149 -4.68 -6.48 1.15
C ILE A 149 -5.98 -5.65 1.13
N ARG A 150 -6.22 -4.90 2.19
CA ARG A 150 -7.33 -3.93 2.23
C ARG A 150 -7.05 -2.78 1.26
N LYS A 151 -8.09 -2.11 0.77
CA LYS A 151 -8.02 -1.00 -0.20
C LYS A 151 -7.41 -1.38 -1.56
N MET A 152 -7.43 -2.67 -1.90
CA MET A 152 -7.02 -3.17 -3.19
C MET A 152 -8.26 -3.60 -3.98
N ILE A 153 -8.44 -3.02 -5.15
CA ILE A 153 -9.58 -3.23 -6.04
C ILE A 153 -9.05 -3.69 -7.39
N ALA A 154 -9.69 -4.65 -8.02
CA ALA A 154 -9.44 -5.03 -9.41
C ALA A 154 -10.66 -4.73 -10.28
N VAL A 155 -10.42 -4.32 -11.51
CA VAL A 155 -11.45 -4.09 -12.52
C VAL A 155 -11.13 -4.96 -13.73
N GLU A 156 -12.03 -5.89 -14.02
CA GLU A 156 -11.89 -6.90 -15.05
C GLU A 156 -12.96 -6.73 -16.12
N ALA A 157 -12.57 -6.76 -17.36
CA ALA A 157 -13.50 -6.76 -18.49
C ALA A 157 -12.77 -6.98 -19.82
N PRO A 158 -13.46 -7.39 -20.90
CA PRO A 158 -12.94 -7.32 -22.26
C PRO A 158 -12.57 -5.89 -22.66
N ASP A 159 -11.69 -5.74 -23.63
CA ASP A 159 -11.38 -4.42 -24.18
C ASP A 159 -12.59 -3.84 -24.92
N GLY A 160 -12.83 -2.54 -24.77
CA GLY A 160 -14.01 -1.87 -25.35
C GLY A 160 -15.24 -1.79 -24.44
N THR A 161 -15.24 -2.40 -23.24
CA THR A 161 -16.37 -2.33 -22.28
C THR A 161 -16.46 -1.02 -21.48
N GLY A 162 -15.48 -0.10 -21.62
CA GLY A 162 -15.47 1.15 -20.85
C GLY A 162 -14.69 1.09 -19.54
N LYS A 163 -13.76 0.12 -19.38
CA LYS A 163 -12.93 -0.02 -18.15
C LYS A 163 -12.27 1.28 -17.70
N THR A 164 -11.60 1.97 -18.60
CA THR A 164 -10.88 3.21 -18.27
C THR A 164 -11.82 4.26 -17.71
N THR A 165 -12.95 4.50 -18.35
CA THR A 165 -13.98 5.43 -17.88
C THR A 165 -14.50 5.04 -16.49
N PHE A 166 -14.75 3.73 -16.28
CA PHE A 166 -15.18 3.24 -14.98
C PHE A 166 -14.11 3.46 -13.89
N ILE A 167 -12.83 3.17 -14.19
CA ILE A 167 -11.71 3.35 -13.25
C ILE A 167 -11.55 4.82 -12.89
N ASP A 168 -11.67 5.73 -13.84
CA ASP A 168 -11.57 7.18 -13.59
C ASP A 168 -12.71 7.65 -12.69
N LEU A 169 -13.95 7.23 -12.97
CA LEU A 169 -15.11 7.53 -12.12
C LEU A 169 -14.97 6.91 -10.72
N LEU A 170 -14.49 5.67 -10.64
CA LEU A 170 -14.22 4.99 -9.37
C LEU A 170 -13.19 5.73 -8.54
N ALA A 171 -12.12 6.23 -9.16
CA ALA A 171 -11.08 7.00 -8.48
C ALA A 171 -11.64 8.30 -7.89
N VAL A 172 -12.47 9.02 -8.65
CA VAL A 172 -13.15 10.23 -8.15
C VAL A 172 -14.07 9.88 -6.98
N LYS A 173 -14.90 8.83 -7.13
CA LYS A 173 -15.84 8.41 -6.08
C LYS A 173 -15.14 7.93 -4.80
N LEU A 174 -14.03 7.21 -4.91
CA LEU A 174 -13.21 6.83 -3.77
C LEU A 174 -12.64 8.06 -3.06
N ALA A 175 -12.14 9.06 -3.80
CA ALA A 175 -11.64 10.29 -3.24
C ALA A 175 -12.74 11.07 -2.50
N GLU A 176 -13.92 11.18 -3.07
CA GLU A 176 -15.10 11.82 -2.46
C GLU A 176 -15.56 11.08 -1.19
N CYS A 177 -15.79 9.77 -1.28
CA CYS A 177 -16.33 8.97 -0.18
C CYS A 177 -15.40 8.90 1.03
N PHE A 178 -14.10 8.89 0.82
CA PHE A 178 -13.10 8.80 1.89
C PHE A 178 -12.48 10.16 2.25
N VAL A 179 -13.03 11.26 1.72
CA VAL A 179 -12.59 12.65 1.98
C VAL A 179 -11.05 12.75 1.81
N THR A 180 -10.56 12.23 0.70
CA THR A 180 -9.13 12.19 0.39
C THR A 180 -8.86 12.83 -0.97
N ASP A 181 -7.60 13.06 -1.28
CA ASP A 181 -7.18 13.56 -2.58
C ASP A 181 -7.19 12.42 -3.62
N ILE A 182 -7.52 12.71 -4.87
CA ILE A 182 -7.49 11.74 -5.97
C ILE A 182 -6.10 11.14 -6.19
N SER A 183 -5.03 11.89 -5.85
CA SER A 183 -3.64 11.40 -5.86
C SER A 183 -3.40 10.24 -4.87
N LYS A 184 -4.34 9.99 -3.96
CA LYS A 184 -4.35 8.83 -3.07
C LYS A 184 -4.91 7.57 -3.73
N VAL A 185 -5.39 7.64 -4.96
CA VAL A 185 -5.82 6.47 -5.73
C VAL A 185 -4.71 6.13 -6.73
N HIS A 186 -4.04 5.02 -6.51
CA HIS A 186 -2.96 4.55 -7.36
C HIS A 186 -3.49 3.49 -8.33
N ILE A 187 -3.37 3.74 -9.64
CA ILE A 187 -3.84 2.84 -10.69
C ILE A 187 -2.65 2.04 -11.23
N TYR A 188 -2.77 0.72 -11.17
CA TYR A 188 -1.81 -0.20 -11.78
C TYR A 188 -2.44 -0.86 -13.02
N HIS A 189 -1.66 -0.96 -14.08
CA HIS A 189 -2.07 -1.69 -15.28
C HIS A 189 -1.50 -3.10 -15.23
N PHE A 190 -2.35 -4.10 -15.09
CA PHE A 190 -2.08 -5.53 -15.05
C PHE A 190 -1.20 -5.97 -13.88
N ARG A 191 0.02 -5.44 -13.69
CA ARG A 191 0.99 -5.88 -12.68
C ARG A 191 1.50 -4.72 -11.80
N PRO A 192 2.01 -5.00 -10.60
CA PRO A 192 2.66 -3.99 -9.76
C PRO A 192 3.96 -3.44 -10.35
N THR A 193 4.51 -4.05 -11.41
CA THR A 193 5.72 -3.65 -12.16
C THR A 193 6.95 -3.39 -11.28
N LEU A 194 7.10 -4.19 -10.22
CA LEU A 194 8.32 -4.14 -9.40
C LEU A 194 9.51 -4.74 -10.14
N ILE A 195 9.26 -5.80 -10.93
CA ILE A 195 10.25 -6.47 -11.77
C ILE A 195 10.05 -5.98 -13.22
N PRO A 196 11.14 -5.66 -13.97
CA PRO A 196 11.07 -5.19 -15.35
C PRO A 196 10.23 -6.12 -16.25
N ASN A 197 9.83 -5.68 -17.43
CA ASN A 197 9.11 -6.54 -18.36
C ASN A 197 10.04 -7.65 -18.89
N LEU A 198 9.49 -8.88 -19.05
CA LEU A 198 10.26 -10.00 -19.62
C LEU A 198 10.81 -9.71 -21.03
N GLY A 199 10.09 -8.88 -21.82
CA GLY A 199 10.57 -8.40 -23.12
C GLY A 199 11.83 -7.56 -22.98
N GLU A 200 11.82 -6.57 -22.08
CA GLU A 200 12.98 -5.71 -21.79
C GLU A 200 14.19 -6.50 -21.27
N LEU A 201 13.95 -7.53 -20.45
CA LEU A 201 15.01 -8.40 -19.97
C LEU A 201 15.57 -9.28 -21.08
N GLY A 202 14.72 -9.80 -21.97
CA GLY A 202 15.13 -10.58 -23.13
C GLY A 202 15.94 -9.76 -24.13
N GLU A 203 15.58 -8.51 -24.35
CA GLU A 203 16.32 -7.55 -25.19
C GLU A 203 17.69 -7.21 -24.57
N ARG A 204 17.72 -6.89 -23.26
CA ARG A 204 18.98 -6.61 -22.54
C ARG A 204 19.93 -7.82 -22.51
N ALA A 205 19.38 -9.04 -22.51
CA ALA A 205 20.15 -10.27 -22.54
C ALA A 205 20.54 -10.72 -23.97
N GLY A 206 20.13 -9.99 -25.01
CA GLY A 206 20.40 -10.37 -26.42
C GLY A 206 19.69 -11.64 -26.88
N ILE A 207 18.69 -12.09 -26.12
CA ILE A 207 17.99 -13.38 -26.37
C ILE A 207 16.72 -13.19 -27.21
N MET A 208 16.21 -11.97 -27.30
CA MET A 208 15.01 -11.61 -28.06
C MET A 208 15.26 -10.38 -28.92
N GLU A 209 14.95 -10.49 -30.21
CA GLU A 209 14.83 -9.33 -31.10
C GLU A 209 13.52 -8.58 -30.81
N GLN A 210 13.57 -7.25 -30.90
CA GLN A 210 12.37 -6.41 -30.79
C GLN A 210 11.34 -6.80 -31.81
N ASP A 211 10.24 -7.36 -31.36
CA ASP A 211 9.07 -7.61 -32.19
C ASP A 211 8.34 -6.26 -32.39
N LYS A 212 8.80 -5.46 -33.36
CA LYS A 212 8.26 -4.11 -33.68
C LYS A 212 6.75 -4.12 -34.05
N GLU A 213 6.16 -5.29 -34.26
CA GLU A 213 4.74 -5.47 -34.57
C GLU A 213 3.88 -5.77 -33.33
N PHE A 214 4.35 -5.52 -32.12
CA PHE A 214 3.65 -5.87 -30.88
C PHE A 214 2.42 -4.99 -30.56
N THR A 215 1.84 -4.34 -31.54
CA THR A 215 0.59 -3.56 -31.39
C THR A 215 -0.68 -4.43 -31.23
N LYS A 216 -0.61 -5.76 -31.47
CA LYS A 216 -1.76 -6.67 -31.38
C LYS A 216 -1.43 -7.90 -30.53
N PRO A 217 -1.83 -7.90 -29.22
CA PRO A 217 -1.43 -8.95 -28.26
C PRO A 217 -1.86 -10.38 -28.62
N HIS A 218 -2.81 -10.58 -29.53
CA HIS A 218 -3.36 -11.88 -29.89
C HIS A 218 -2.70 -12.58 -31.09
N ARG A 219 -1.74 -11.94 -31.78
CA ARG A 219 -1.06 -12.50 -32.98
C ARG A 219 0.26 -13.24 -32.71
N GLY A 220 0.67 -13.37 -31.45
CA GLY A 220 1.94 -14.05 -31.10
C GLY A 220 1.93 -15.55 -31.37
N LYS A 221 3.08 -16.11 -31.81
CA LYS A 221 3.29 -17.56 -31.96
C LYS A 221 2.95 -18.31 -30.67
N LYS A 222 2.43 -19.55 -30.79
CA LYS A 222 2.18 -20.43 -29.63
C LYS A 222 3.46 -20.61 -28.83
N THR A 223 3.43 -20.21 -27.55
CA THR A 223 4.57 -20.39 -26.65
C THR A 223 4.67 -21.83 -26.20
N ASN A 224 5.91 -22.32 -26.05
CA ASN A 224 6.20 -23.63 -25.47
C ASN A 224 5.74 -23.67 -24.00
N THR A 225 5.37 -24.83 -23.51
CA THR A 225 4.91 -25.07 -22.12
C THR A 225 5.95 -24.60 -21.09
N VAL A 226 7.24 -24.85 -21.33
CA VAL A 226 8.32 -24.43 -20.43
C VAL A 226 8.41 -22.90 -20.35
N SER A 227 8.38 -22.21 -21.49
CA SER A 227 8.39 -20.76 -21.55
C SER A 227 7.14 -20.15 -20.87
N SER A 228 5.98 -20.81 -21.01
CA SER A 228 4.74 -20.41 -20.34
C SER A 228 4.82 -20.58 -18.82
N LEU A 229 5.47 -21.63 -18.34
CA LEU A 229 5.68 -21.88 -16.92
C LEU A 229 6.63 -20.84 -16.30
N ILE A 230 7.75 -20.56 -16.96
CA ILE A 230 8.68 -19.50 -16.51
C ILE A 230 7.95 -18.17 -16.45
N ARG A 231 7.15 -17.86 -17.44
CA ARG A 231 6.40 -16.59 -17.52
C ARG A 231 5.36 -16.44 -16.41
N ILE A 232 4.57 -17.47 -16.14
CA ILE A 232 3.56 -17.40 -15.06
C ILE A 232 4.22 -17.33 -13.68
N ILE A 233 5.34 -18.02 -13.45
CA ILE A 233 6.13 -17.91 -12.22
C ILE A 233 6.67 -16.49 -12.08
N TYR A 234 7.24 -15.92 -13.14
CA TYR A 234 7.78 -14.56 -13.14
C TYR A 234 6.71 -13.53 -12.77
N TYR A 235 5.53 -13.59 -13.40
CA TYR A 235 4.44 -12.70 -13.10
C TYR A 235 3.91 -12.89 -11.68
N THR A 236 3.84 -14.14 -11.22
CA THR A 236 3.41 -14.45 -9.85
C THR A 236 4.36 -13.88 -8.82
N VAL A 237 5.68 -14.00 -9.06
CA VAL A 237 6.71 -13.41 -8.19
C VAL A 237 6.57 -11.88 -8.19
N ASP A 238 6.34 -11.24 -9.33
CA ASP A 238 6.10 -9.78 -9.40
C ASP A 238 4.86 -9.36 -8.62
N TYR A 239 3.76 -10.11 -8.72
CA TYR A 239 2.56 -9.85 -7.91
C TYR A 239 2.81 -10.00 -6.41
N ILE A 240 3.54 -11.04 -6.01
CA ILE A 240 3.86 -11.27 -4.59
C ILE A 240 4.80 -10.18 -4.07
N LEU A 241 5.92 -9.96 -4.72
CA LEU A 241 6.92 -8.96 -4.31
C LEU A 241 6.36 -7.54 -4.41
N GLY A 242 5.68 -7.20 -5.51
CA GLY A 242 5.02 -5.92 -5.70
C GLY A 242 3.90 -5.68 -4.68
N GLY A 243 3.18 -6.74 -4.30
CA GLY A 243 2.22 -6.71 -3.20
C GLY A 243 2.87 -6.31 -1.87
N PHE A 244 4.08 -6.81 -1.61
CA PHE A 244 4.82 -6.46 -0.40
C PHE A 244 5.44 -5.07 -0.43
N VAL A 245 6.01 -4.67 -1.55
CA VAL A 245 6.79 -3.43 -1.65
C VAL A 245 5.87 -2.26 -2.01
N ASN A 246 5.15 -2.36 -3.11
CA ASN A 246 4.37 -1.26 -3.66
C ASN A 246 2.99 -1.14 -3.01
N ILE A 247 2.18 -2.19 -3.07
CA ILE A 247 0.78 -2.13 -2.62
C ILE A 247 0.69 -1.93 -1.11
N ARG A 248 1.52 -2.60 -0.31
CA ARG A 248 1.57 -2.37 1.14
C ARG A 248 2.01 -0.97 1.49
N LYS A 249 2.98 -0.43 0.76
CA LYS A 249 3.42 0.95 0.94
C LYS A 249 2.26 1.91 0.67
N ASP A 250 1.54 1.72 -0.42
CA ASP A 250 0.38 2.54 -0.77
C ASP A 250 -0.70 2.47 0.32
N VAL A 251 -1.04 1.27 0.80
CA VAL A 251 -2.00 1.09 1.89
C VAL A 251 -1.52 1.70 3.21
N GLN A 252 -0.22 1.64 3.53
CA GLN A 252 0.35 2.29 4.73
C GLN A 252 0.26 3.82 4.68
N PHE A 253 0.32 4.40 3.47
CA PHE A 253 0.13 5.84 3.25
C PHE A 253 -1.33 6.22 2.97
N ASP A 254 -2.26 5.34 3.36
CA ASP A 254 -3.70 5.54 3.24
C ASP A 254 -4.20 5.72 1.80
N LYS A 255 -3.49 5.09 0.84
CA LYS A 255 -3.86 5.10 -0.56
C LYS A 255 -4.75 3.90 -0.93
N PHE A 256 -5.60 4.10 -1.92
CA PHE A 256 -6.30 3.03 -2.62
C PHE A 256 -5.46 2.53 -3.79
N THR A 257 -5.51 1.23 -4.03
CA THR A 257 -4.85 0.59 -5.16
C THR A 257 -5.91 0.01 -6.07
N VAL A 258 -5.98 0.49 -7.30
CA VAL A 258 -6.91 0.01 -8.33
C VAL A 258 -6.09 -0.66 -9.43
N PHE A 259 -6.44 -1.89 -9.77
CA PHE A 259 -5.84 -2.61 -10.88
C PHE A 259 -6.78 -2.56 -12.10
N ASP A 260 -6.29 -1.98 -13.21
CA ASP A 260 -6.86 -2.18 -14.53
C ASP A 260 -6.35 -3.51 -15.07
N ARG A 261 -7.14 -4.56 -14.91
CA ARG A 261 -6.81 -5.98 -15.04
C ARG A 261 -5.92 -6.50 -13.90
N TYR A 262 -6.07 -7.75 -13.61
CA TYR A 262 -5.33 -8.45 -12.56
C TYR A 262 -4.90 -9.86 -13.01
N ALA A 263 -4.33 -10.62 -12.11
CA ALA A 263 -3.91 -12.01 -12.37
C ALA A 263 -5.02 -12.94 -12.86
N TYR A 264 -6.28 -12.52 -12.78
CA TYR A 264 -7.41 -13.28 -13.34
C TYR A 264 -7.37 -13.40 -14.87
N ASP A 265 -6.66 -12.50 -15.56
CA ASP A 265 -6.37 -12.62 -16.98
C ASP A 265 -5.61 -13.93 -17.33
N PHE A 266 -4.87 -14.51 -16.38
CA PHE A 266 -4.28 -15.85 -16.58
C PHE A 266 -5.33 -16.93 -16.82
N LEU A 267 -6.54 -16.74 -16.31
CA LEU A 267 -7.66 -17.67 -16.48
C LEU A 267 -8.51 -17.33 -17.70
N VAL A 268 -8.85 -16.04 -17.85
CA VAL A 268 -9.79 -15.57 -18.86
C VAL A 268 -9.14 -15.40 -20.22
N ASP A 269 -7.98 -14.72 -20.25
CA ASP A 269 -7.25 -14.42 -21.50
C ASP A 269 -5.75 -14.80 -21.41
N PRO A 270 -5.45 -16.09 -21.26
CA PRO A 270 -4.07 -16.55 -21.14
C PRO A 270 -3.22 -16.27 -22.40
N LYS A 271 -3.87 -16.08 -23.57
CA LYS A 271 -3.18 -15.74 -24.82
C LYS A 271 -2.53 -14.37 -24.76
N ARG A 272 -3.18 -13.39 -24.12
CA ARG A 272 -2.65 -12.04 -23.89
C ARG A 272 -1.32 -12.08 -23.09
N SER A 273 -1.27 -12.91 -22.07
CA SER A 273 -0.07 -13.11 -21.25
C SER A 273 0.91 -14.11 -21.87
N LYS A 274 0.64 -14.64 -23.07
CA LYS A 274 1.39 -15.69 -23.76
C LYS A 274 1.61 -16.91 -22.86
N ILE A 275 0.58 -17.34 -22.12
CA ILE A 275 0.60 -18.48 -21.21
C ILE A 275 -0.22 -19.61 -21.84
N ASN A 276 0.46 -20.71 -22.19
CA ASN A 276 -0.15 -21.92 -22.72
C ASN A 276 0.02 -23.06 -21.70
N LEU A 277 -0.77 -23.02 -20.61
CA LEU A 277 -0.75 -24.00 -19.54
C LEU A 277 -2.17 -24.49 -19.24
N PRO A 278 -2.33 -25.73 -18.73
CA PRO A 278 -3.61 -26.24 -18.26
C PRO A 278 -4.29 -25.31 -17.25
N PHE A 279 -5.63 -25.26 -17.27
CA PHE A 279 -6.44 -24.39 -16.41
C PHE A 279 -6.10 -24.55 -14.92
N GLN A 280 -5.88 -25.80 -14.45
CA GLN A 280 -5.58 -26.08 -13.05
C GLN A 280 -4.28 -25.42 -12.58
N ILE A 281 -3.25 -25.44 -13.43
CA ILE A 281 -1.96 -24.79 -13.13
C ILE A 281 -2.16 -23.28 -13.06
N ARG A 282 -2.84 -22.68 -14.03
CA ARG A 282 -3.14 -21.24 -14.05
C ARG A 282 -3.95 -20.80 -12.81
N ARG A 283 -4.95 -21.62 -12.43
CA ARG A 283 -5.78 -21.40 -11.23
C ARG A 283 -4.96 -21.45 -9.95
N PHE A 284 -4.00 -22.37 -9.85
CA PHE A 284 -3.08 -22.44 -8.72
C PHE A 284 -2.30 -21.13 -8.58
N PHE A 285 -1.69 -20.63 -9.65
CA PHE A 285 -0.94 -19.38 -9.63
C PHE A 285 -1.83 -18.16 -9.30
N CYS A 286 -3.05 -18.08 -9.82
CA CYS A 286 -4.01 -17.05 -9.43
C CYS A 286 -4.36 -17.07 -7.95
N ARG A 287 -4.35 -18.24 -7.29
CA ARG A 287 -4.69 -18.36 -5.86
C ARG A 287 -3.58 -17.91 -4.92
N ILE A 288 -2.33 -18.03 -5.32
CA ILE A 288 -1.18 -17.68 -4.47
C ILE A 288 -0.81 -16.20 -4.52
N VAL A 289 -1.23 -15.48 -5.54
CA VAL A 289 -1.04 -14.01 -5.60
C VAL A 289 -1.93 -13.30 -4.56
N PRO A 290 -1.55 -12.09 -4.10
CA PRO A 290 -2.40 -11.28 -3.25
C PRO A 290 -3.80 -11.13 -3.87
N GLN A 291 -4.86 -11.24 -3.08
CA GLN A 291 -6.23 -11.15 -3.60
C GLN A 291 -6.80 -9.75 -3.37
N PRO A 292 -7.42 -9.11 -4.39
CA PRO A 292 -8.16 -7.87 -4.21
C PRO A 292 -9.27 -8.02 -3.16
N GLN A 293 -9.59 -6.94 -2.48
CA GLN A 293 -10.73 -6.91 -1.56
C GLN A 293 -12.06 -6.94 -2.34
N ILE A 294 -12.09 -6.22 -3.45
CA ILE A 294 -13.24 -6.15 -4.36
C ILE A 294 -12.73 -6.38 -5.78
N THR A 295 -13.46 -7.17 -6.55
CA THR A 295 -13.22 -7.38 -7.97
C THR A 295 -14.48 -7.01 -8.74
N PHE A 296 -14.43 -5.89 -9.44
CA PHE A 296 -15.49 -5.48 -10.36
C PHE A 296 -15.30 -6.20 -11.70
N VAL A 297 -16.37 -6.81 -12.20
CA VAL A 297 -16.43 -7.37 -13.53
C VAL A 297 -17.46 -6.58 -14.32
N LEU A 298 -16.97 -5.80 -15.30
CA LEU A 298 -17.85 -5.03 -16.17
C LEU A 298 -18.38 -5.94 -17.28
N ASN A 299 -19.66 -5.91 -17.44
CA ASN A 299 -20.38 -6.61 -18.50
C ASN A 299 -21.01 -5.58 -19.45
N ALA A 300 -21.06 -5.90 -20.73
CA ALA A 300 -21.72 -5.08 -21.74
C ALA A 300 -22.19 -5.98 -22.88
N ASP A 301 -23.10 -5.50 -23.72
CA ASP A 301 -23.49 -6.27 -24.88
C ASP A 301 -22.28 -6.54 -25.80
N PRO A 302 -22.01 -7.82 -26.15
CA PRO A 302 -20.90 -8.19 -27.02
C PRO A 302 -20.86 -7.45 -28.35
N ILE A 303 -22.03 -7.10 -28.92
CA ILE A 303 -22.16 -6.36 -30.17
C ILE A 303 -21.65 -4.93 -29.95
N VAL A 304 -22.04 -4.30 -28.85
CA VAL A 304 -21.59 -2.94 -28.50
C VAL A 304 -20.08 -2.91 -28.26
N VAL A 305 -19.53 -3.90 -27.56
CA VAL A 305 -18.09 -4.01 -27.32
C VAL A 305 -17.34 -4.17 -28.64
N PHE A 306 -17.82 -5.04 -29.53
CA PHE A 306 -17.25 -5.27 -30.87
C PHE A 306 -17.28 -4.01 -31.75
N SER A 307 -18.38 -3.24 -31.71
CA SER A 307 -18.49 -2.00 -32.49
C SER A 307 -17.51 -0.92 -32.03
N ARG A 308 -17.18 -0.88 -30.74
CA ARG A 308 -16.23 0.10 -30.14
C ARG A 308 -14.78 -0.28 -30.40
N LYS A 309 -14.45 -1.57 -30.40
CA LYS A 309 -13.05 -2.02 -30.50
C LYS A 309 -13.00 -3.39 -31.22
N GLN A 310 -12.53 -3.39 -32.44
CA GLN A 310 -12.47 -4.59 -33.31
C GLN A 310 -11.12 -5.33 -33.18
N GLU A 311 -10.55 -5.43 -31.99
CA GLU A 311 -9.31 -6.19 -31.78
C GLU A 311 -9.54 -7.69 -31.64
N LEU A 312 -10.74 -8.08 -31.18
CA LEU A 312 -11.16 -9.45 -30.98
C LEU A 312 -12.39 -9.78 -31.89
N THR A 313 -12.55 -11.04 -32.21
CA THR A 313 -13.77 -11.51 -32.87
C THR A 313 -14.94 -11.49 -31.89
N LEU A 314 -16.17 -11.34 -32.40
CA LEU A 314 -17.38 -11.37 -31.58
C LEU A 314 -17.48 -12.66 -30.73
N ASN A 315 -17.08 -13.80 -31.32
CA ASN A 315 -17.07 -15.08 -30.59
C ASN A 315 -16.07 -15.10 -29.44
N GLU A 316 -14.89 -14.49 -29.60
CA GLU A 316 -13.90 -14.38 -28.54
C GLU A 316 -14.37 -13.44 -27.44
N ILE A 317 -15.02 -12.32 -27.75
CA ILE A 317 -15.63 -11.41 -26.78
C ILE A 317 -16.68 -12.16 -25.95
N LYS A 318 -17.60 -12.90 -26.62
CA LYS A 318 -18.60 -13.73 -25.92
C LYS A 318 -17.94 -14.75 -24.98
N ARG A 319 -16.90 -15.44 -25.48
CA ARG A 319 -16.13 -16.40 -24.67
C ARG A 319 -15.52 -15.73 -23.43
N GLN A 320 -14.84 -14.59 -23.60
CA GLN A 320 -14.22 -13.86 -22.48
C GLN A 320 -15.27 -13.42 -21.46
N MET A 321 -16.42 -12.92 -21.88
CA MET A 321 -17.50 -12.54 -20.97
C MET A 321 -18.01 -13.71 -20.13
N ILE A 322 -18.16 -14.89 -20.72
CA ILE A 322 -18.53 -16.11 -20.00
C ILE A 322 -17.45 -16.46 -18.97
N GLU A 323 -16.17 -16.40 -19.34
CA GLU A 323 -15.07 -16.70 -18.42
C GLU A 323 -14.95 -15.66 -17.31
N PHE A 324 -15.16 -14.37 -17.58
CA PHE A 324 -15.21 -13.33 -16.54
C PHE A 324 -16.36 -13.58 -15.56
N ASN A 325 -17.53 -14.01 -16.01
CA ASN A 325 -18.65 -14.36 -15.12
C ASN A 325 -18.34 -15.58 -14.21
N LYS A 326 -17.48 -16.51 -14.63
CA LYS A 326 -17.02 -17.64 -13.81
C LYS A 326 -16.06 -17.21 -12.69
N LEU A 327 -15.52 -15.99 -12.75
CA LEU A 327 -14.68 -15.47 -11.67
C LEU A 327 -15.43 -15.32 -10.35
N LYS A 328 -16.76 -15.31 -10.33
CA LYS A 328 -17.56 -15.33 -9.10
C LYS A 328 -17.15 -16.43 -8.11
N ASP A 329 -16.69 -17.59 -8.65
CA ASP A 329 -16.31 -18.75 -7.84
C ASP A 329 -14.82 -18.74 -7.41
N ILE A 330 -14.06 -17.73 -7.85
CA ILE A 330 -12.61 -17.65 -7.68
C ILE A 330 -12.20 -16.33 -7.02
N ALA A 331 -12.75 -15.22 -7.49
CA ALA A 331 -12.41 -13.87 -7.05
C ALA A 331 -13.13 -13.53 -5.75
N LYS A 332 -12.41 -12.91 -4.82
CA LYS A 332 -13.03 -12.38 -3.60
C LYS A 332 -13.73 -11.06 -3.89
N GLY A 333 -14.82 -10.81 -3.14
CA GLY A 333 -15.56 -9.57 -3.29
C GLY A 333 -16.03 -9.31 -4.73
N TYR A 334 -16.40 -10.38 -5.45
CA TYR A 334 -16.87 -10.28 -6.83
C TYR A 334 -18.13 -9.43 -6.93
N VAL A 335 -18.11 -8.44 -7.79
CA VAL A 335 -19.22 -7.55 -8.08
C VAL A 335 -19.36 -7.45 -9.60
N LYS A 336 -20.47 -7.93 -10.15
CA LYS A 336 -20.79 -7.77 -11.55
C LYS A 336 -21.52 -6.43 -11.76
N LEU A 337 -21.13 -5.70 -12.79
CA LEU A 337 -21.77 -4.46 -13.23
C LEU A 337 -22.18 -4.62 -14.69
N ASP A 338 -23.45 -4.36 -14.98
CA ASP A 338 -24.05 -4.39 -16.32
C ASP A 338 -24.16 -2.97 -16.88
#